data_171f6670b7aa01517a3c8a63dfef8b95
#
_entry.id   171f6670b7aa01517a3c8a63dfef8b95
#
_cell.length_a   1.000
_cell.length_b   1.000
_cell.length_c   1.000
_cell.angle_alpha   90.00
_cell.angle_beta   90.00
_cell.angle_gamma   90.00
#
_symmetry.space_group_name_H-M   'P 1'
#
loop_
_entity.id
_entity.type
_entity.pdbx_description
1 polymer ?
#
loop_
_entity_poly.entity_id
_entity_poly.type
_entity_poly.pdbx_seq_one_letter_code
_entity_poly.pdbx_strand_id
1 'polypeptide(L)'
;MSGTVGRFAPSPSGRLHLGNLACSLLAWLSAKHQGGKIVLRIEDLDAERCPRKYADQLEEDLSWLGLVWDEGGSHGGPHGPYYQSECAPVYEEAYAKLAAQGLVYPCFCSRSQLHAASAPHTSDGNVIYPGTCRDLTPEEIAEKRKHKAPAYRVRVPDENVRFVDGCMGPHTENLLRDCGDFYLRRADGVFAYQLAVVVDNARMGVTEVVRGADLLSSTARQLYLYRLLGLKAPRFAHCPLLLAPDGRRLSKRDGDQSLENLRAKYTAEEIVGRLAYVYGLQPEPAPRTPESLITDFSWENVPKEDICLPENLF
;
A
#
# COMPACT_ATOMS: atom_id res chain seq x y z
N MET A 1 -13.88 -9.83 -21.47
CA MET A 1 -13.49 -8.88 -20.38
C MET A 1 -12.45 -9.60 -19.55
N SER A 2 -11.26 -9.03 -19.33
CA SER A 2 -10.28 -9.62 -18.42
C SER A 2 -10.88 -9.59 -17.01
N GLY A 3 -10.85 -10.74 -16.31
CA GLY A 3 -11.38 -10.86 -14.95
C GLY A 3 -10.68 -9.92 -13.97
N THR A 4 -11.21 -9.78 -12.76
CA THR A 4 -10.59 -9.01 -11.68
C THR A 4 -9.25 -9.63 -11.28
N VAL A 5 -8.23 -8.80 -11.15
CA VAL A 5 -6.91 -9.15 -10.62
C VAL A 5 -6.64 -8.28 -9.41
N GLY A 6 -6.81 -8.87 -8.24
CA GLY A 6 -6.42 -8.27 -6.95
C GLY A 6 -4.96 -8.55 -6.62
N ARG A 7 -4.48 -8.02 -5.50
CA ARG A 7 -3.12 -8.31 -5.06
C ARG A 7 -2.99 -8.38 -3.53
N PHE A 8 -2.07 -9.22 -3.08
CA PHE A 8 -1.38 -9.06 -1.81
C PHE A 8 -0.07 -8.32 -2.07
N ALA A 9 0.20 -7.29 -1.29
CA ALA A 9 1.39 -6.45 -1.46
C ALA A 9 2.00 -6.09 -0.10
N PRO A 10 2.37 -7.08 0.70
CA PRO A 10 2.92 -6.84 2.02
C PRO A 10 4.41 -6.51 1.98
N SER A 11 4.85 -5.63 2.90
CA SER A 11 6.27 -5.43 3.19
C SER A 11 6.71 -6.44 4.27
N PRO A 12 7.66 -7.35 3.97
CA PRO A 12 8.07 -8.43 4.87
C PRO A 12 9.04 -7.91 5.95
N SER A 13 8.56 -7.01 6.80
CA SER A 13 9.34 -6.38 7.87
C SER A 13 9.14 -7.02 9.25
N GLY A 14 8.65 -8.25 9.29
CA GLY A 14 8.31 -9.07 10.45
C GLY A 14 7.02 -9.84 10.24
N ARG A 15 6.57 -10.59 11.27
CA ARG A 15 5.29 -11.31 11.24
C ARG A 15 4.11 -10.39 10.93
N LEU A 16 3.10 -10.93 10.26
CA LEU A 16 1.84 -10.25 10.04
C LEU A 16 1.13 -9.99 11.37
N HIS A 17 0.54 -8.82 11.51
CA HIS A 17 -0.35 -8.49 12.61
C HIS A 17 -1.81 -8.49 12.12
N LEU A 18 -2.74 -8.47 13.06
CA LEU A 18 -4.17 -8.60 12.81
C LEU A 18 -4.69 -7.64 11.72
N GLY A 19 -4.22 -6.38 11.70
CA GLY A 19 -4.60 -5.42 10.66
C GLY A 19 -4.15 -5.81 9.25
N ASN A 20 -2.95 -6.42 9.10
CA ASN A 20 -2.50 -6.95 7.80
C ASN A 20 -3.36 -8.13 7.35
N LEU A 21 -3.70 -9.04 8.28
CA LEU A 21 -4.54 -10.20 8.00
C LEU A 21 -5.93 -9.78 7.55
N ALA A 22 -6.52 -8.82 8.25
CA ALA A 22 -7.82 -8.25 7.92
C ALA A 22 -7.84 -7.64 6.51
N CYS A 23 -6.85 -6.81 6.20
CA CYS A 23 -6.73 -6.22 4.88
C CYS A 23 -6.51 -7.27 3.79
N SER A 24 -5.73 -8.32 4.06
CA SER A 24 -5.53 -9.44 3.12
C SER A 24 -6.82 -10.24 2.92
N LEU A 25 -7.57 -10.51 3.98
CA LEU A 25 -8.87 -11.19 3.88
C LEU A 25 -9.85 -10.42 2.99
N LEU A 26 -10.00 -9.09 3.22
CA LEU A 26 -10.89 -8.27 2.40
C LEU A 26 -10.43 -8.16 0.93
N ALA A 27 -9.11 -8.07 0.70
CA ALA A 27 -8.55 -8.07 -0.65
C ALA A 27 -8.83 -9.39 -1.39
N TRP A 28 -8.69 -10.50 -0.69
CA TRP A 28 -8.96 -11.83 -1.22
C TRP A 28 -10.45 -12.01 -1.53
N LEU A 29 -11.31 -11.68 -0.57
CA LEU A 29 -12.77 -11.79 -0.72
C LEU A 29 -13.27 -10.92 -1.88
N SER A 30 -12.82 -9.66 -1.98
CA SER A 30 -13.21 -8.77 -3.06
C SER A 30 -12.87 -9.33 -4.44
N ALA A 31 -11.66 -9.88 -4.61
CA ALA A 31 -11.25 -10.47 -5.88
C ALA A 31 -11.99 -11.78 -6.17
N LYS A 32 -12.08 -12.69 -5.19
CA LYS A 32 -12.70 -14.02 -5.37
C LYS A 32 -14.20 -13.95 -5.56
N HIS A 33 -14.90 -13.02 -4.87
CA HIS A 33 -16.33 -12.77 -5.10
C HIS A 33 -16.64 -12.38 -6.57
N GLN A 34 -15.70 -11.71 -7.23
CA GLN A 34 -15.79 -11.35 -8.65
C GLN A 34 -15.23 -12.44 -9.58
N GLY A 35 -14.96 -13.65 -9.10
CA GLY A 35 -14.33 -14.74 -9.87
C GLY A 35 -12.90 -14.41 -10.32
N GLY A 36 -12.22 -13.54 -9.61
CA GLY A 36 -10.91 -13.00 -9.96
C GLY A 36 -9.74 -13.80 -9.42
N LYS A 37 -8.53 -13.27 -9.68
CA LYS A 37 -7.24 -13.81 -9.26
C LYS A 37 -6.56 -12.88 -8.25
N ILE A 38 -5.62 -13.45 -7.49
CA ILE A 38 -4.74 -12.72 -6.56
C ILE A 38 -3.30 -12.90 -6.99
N VAL A 39 -2.56 -11.79 -7.10
CA VAL A 39 -1.11 -11.77 -7.29
C VAL A 39 -0.44 -11.44 -5.95
N LEU A 40 0.55 -12.21 -5.54
CA LEU A 40 1.40 -11.90 -4.38
C LEU A 40 2.66 -11.17 -4.86
N ARG A 41 2.81 -9.92 -4.45
CA ARG A 41 4.01 -9.11 -4.62
C ARG A 41 4.65 -8.83 -3.27
N ILE A 42 5.94 -9.05 -3.16
CA ILE A 42 6.73 -8.75 -1.96
C ILE A 42 7.31 -7.34 -2.06
N GLU A 43 6.90 -6.45 -1.15
CA GLU A 43 7.34 -5.05 -1.14
C GLU A 43 8.58 -4.87 -0.23
N ASP A 44 9.73 -5.28 -0.75
CA ASP A 44 11.04 -5.34 -0.09
C ASP A 44 12.06 -4.32 -0.63
N LEU A 45 11.60 -3.13 -1.03
CA LEU A 45 12.47 -2.02 -1.50
C LEU A 45 13.57 -1.66 -0.49
N ASP A 46 13.31 -1.80 0.79
CA ASP A 46 14.28 -1.64 1.87
C ASP A 46 14.75 -3.04 2.34
N ALA A 47 15.75 -3.57 1.67
CA ALA A 47 16.26 -4.93 1.90
C ALA A 47 16.79 -5.15 3.34
N GLU A 48 17.28 -4.09 4.01
CA GLU A 48 17.75 -4.18 5.40
C GLU A 48 16.59 -4.44 6.37
N ARG A 49 15.44 -3.81 6.11
CA ARG A 49 14.22 -3.97 6.91
C ARG A 49 13.39 -5.19 6.53
N CYS A 50 13.59 -5.71 5.32
CA CYS A 50 12.77 -6.74 4.69
C CYS A 50 13.59 -7.97 4.29
N PRO A 51 14.27 -8.67 5.24
CA PRO A 51 15.04 -9.86 4.92
C PRO A 51 14.13 -10.98 4.39
N ARG A 52 14.63 -11.76 3.43
CA ARG A 52 13.91 -12.81 2.69
C ARG A 52 13.11 -13.77 3.59
N LYS A 53 13.68 -14.15 4.74
CA LYS A 53 13.01 -15.04 5.70
C LYS A 53 11.62 -14.59 6.15
N TYR A 54 11.36 -13.26 6.15
CA TYR A 54 10.04 -12.75 6.51
C TYR A 54 9.06 -12.84 5.34
N ALA A 55 9.54 -12.87 4.09
CA ALA A 55 8.68 -13.16 2.95
C ALA A 55 8.20 -14.61 2.99
N ASP A 56 9.10 -15.57 3.28
CA ASP A 56 8.75 -16.98 3.40
C ASP A 56 7.73 -17.20 4.54
N GLN A 57 7.93 -16.56 5.69
CA GLN A 57 6.99 -16.60 6.81
C GLN A 57 5.61 -16.00 6.45
N LEU A 58 5.60 -14.96 5.67
CA LEU A 58 4.38 -14.30 5.23
C LEU A 58 3.57 -15.20 4.28
N GLU A 59 4.22 -15.90 3.37
CA GLU A 59 3.57 -16.88 2.50
C GLU A 59 2.98 -18.04 3.31
N GLU A 60 3.72 -18.53 4.31
CA GLU A 60 3.23 -19.53 5.25
C GLU A 60 2.01 -19.04 6.04
N ASP A 61 2.06 -17.80 6.53
CA ASP A 61 0.99 -17.18 7.31
C ASP A 61 -0.30 -17.01 6.49
N LEU A 62 -0.18 -16.53 5.24
CA LEU A 62 -1.32 -16.42 4.32
C LEU A 62 -1.93 -17.79 3.97
N SER A 63 -1.07 -18.76 3.66
CA SER A 63 -1.50 -20.12 3.33
C SER A 63 -2.20 -20.81 4.51
N TRP A 64 -1.69 -20.61 5.73
CA TRP A 64 -2.31 -21.17 6.94
C TRP A 64 -3.71 -20.62 7.19
N LEU A 65 -3.95 -19.34 6.83
CA LEU A 65 -5.29 -18.72 6.91
C LEU A 65 -6.23 -19.13 5.78
N GLY A 66 -5.77 -19.91 4.80
CA GLY A 66 -6.55 -20.24 3.61
C GLY A 66 -6.56 -19.11 2.55
N LEU A 67 -5.74 -18.08 2.70
CA LEU A 67 -5.63 -16.96 1.74
C LEU A 67 -4.64 -17.29 0.63
N VAL A 68 -5.06 -18.17 -0.28
CA VAL A 68 -4.23 -18.60 -1.41
C VAL A 68 -4.19 -17.57 -2.53
N TRP A 69 -3.05 -17.49 -3.23
CA TRP A 69 -2.85 -16.62 -4.39
C TRP A 69 -2.54 -17.43 -5.64
N ASP A 70 -2.81 -16.84 -6.79
CA ASP A 70 -2.74 -17.55 -8.08
C ASP A 70 -1.39 -17.35 -8.78
N GLU A 71 -0.65 -16.28 -8.43
CA GLU A 71 0.59 -15.86 -9.08
C GLU A 71 1.47 -15.05 -8.11
N GLY A 72 2.77 -15.11 -8.29
CA GLY A 72 3.73 -14.30 -7.51
C GLY A 72 4.29 -15.01 -6.28
N GLY A 73 5.07 -14.29 -5.48
CA GLY A 73 5.83 -14.88 -4.37
C GLY A 73 6.70 -16.04 -4.85
N SER A 74 6.69 -17.14 -4.07
CA SER A 74 7.41 -18.38 -4.41
C SER A 74 6.79 -19.17 -5.56
N HIS A 75 5.51 -18.95 -5.89
CA HIS A 75 4.84 -19.60 -7.02
C HIS A 75 5.36 -19.11 -8.38
N GLY A 76 5.96 -17.90 -8.43
CA GLY A 76 6.36 -17.30 -9.69
C GLY A 76 5.19 -16.99 -10.60
N GLY A 77 5.42 -16.94 -11.91
CA GLY A 77 4.39 -16.68 -12.92
C GLY A 77 4.88 -15.80 -14.07
N PRO A 78 3.97 -15.36 -14.98
CA PRO A 78 4.36 -14.68 -16.22
C PRO A 78 4.77 -13.21 -16.04
N HIS A 79 4.48 -12.58 -14.89
CA HIS A 79 4.72 -11.16 -14.65
C HIS A 79 5.87 -10.89 -13.64
N GLY A 80 6.80 -11.84 -13.49
CA GLY A 80 7.99 -11.67 -12.63
C GLY A 80 8.91 -10.51 -13.08
N PRO A 81 9.80 -10.06 -12.20
CA PRO A 81 10.00 -10.43 -10.80
C PRO A 81 8.86 -9.98 -9.87
N TYR A 82 8.67 -10.72 -8.76
CA TYR A 82 7.62 -10.41 -7.77
C TYR A 82 8.16 -9.79 -6.48
N TYR A 83 9.46 -9.63 -6.38
CA TYR A 83 10.16 -8.95 -5.31
C TYR A 83 10.58 -7.57 -5.80
N GLN A 84 10.19 -6.51 -5.10
CA GLN A 84 10.48 -5.15 -5.54
C GLN A 84 11.98 -4.84 -5.58
N SER A 85 12.76 -5.46 -4.71
CA SER A 85 14.24 -5.37 -4.72
C SER A 85 14.87 -5.84 -6.04
N GLU A 86 14.19 -6.68 -6.81
CA GLU A 86 14.63 -7.21 -8.11
C GLU A 86 14.13 -6.36 -9.31
N CYS A 87 13.27 -5.36 -9.06
CA CYS A 87 12.58 -4.60 -10.11
C CYS A 87 13.24 -3.26 -10.48
N ALA A 88 14.44 -2.96 -9.98
CA ALA A 88 15.11 -1.68 -10.22
C ALA A 88 15.19 -1.26 -11.71
N PRO A 89 15.49 -2.14 -12.69
CA PRO A 89 15.50 -1.77 -14.11
C PRO A 89 14.16 -1.27 -14.63
N VAL A 90 13.05 -1.88 -14.17
CA VAL A 90 11.69 -1.50 -14.58
C VAL A 90 11.31 -0.13 -14.03
N TYR A 91 11.72 0.14 -12.78
CA TYR A 91 11.50 1.47 -12.17
C TYR A 91 12.36 2.55 -12.81
N GLU A 92 13.59 2.23 -13.22
CA GLU A 92 14.48 3.16 -13.95
C GLU A 92 13.85 3.56 -15.28
N GLU A 93 13.26 2.62 -16.03
CA GLU A 93 12.56 2.95 -17.28
C GLU A 93 11.37 3.91 -17.04
N ALA A 94 10.55 3.65 -16.02
CA ALA A 94 9.43 4.52 -15.69
C ALA A 94 9.91 5.91 -15.22
N TYR A 95 10.96 5.95 -14.41
CA TYR A 95 11.59 7.19 -13.97
C TYR A 95 12.15 8.00 -15.16
N ALA A 96 12.85 7.35 -16.10
CA ALA A 96 13.39 7.99 -17.29
C ALA A 96 12.29 8.61 -18.17
N LYS A 97 11.13 7.93 -18.30
CA LYS A 97 9.95 8.48 -19.01
C LYS A 97 9.43 9.76 -18.35
N LEU A 98 9.39 9.82 -17.03
CA LEU A 98 8.97 11.03 -16.31
C LEU A 98 10.01 12.15 -16.38
N ALA A 99 11.29 11.80 -16.33
CA ALA A 99 12.39 12.75 -16.46
C ALA A 99 12.44 13.38 -17.86
N ALA A 100 12.21 12.59 -18.91
CA ALA A 100 12.15 13.07 -20.30
C ALA A 100 11.00 14.07 -20.54
N GLN A 101 9.95 14.03 -19.72
CA GLN A 101 8.85 15.00 -19.75
C GLN A 101 9.18 16.32 -19.00
N GLY A 102 10.38 16.45 -18.41
CA GLY A 102 10.75 17.62 -17.60
C GLY A 102 10.04 17.70 -16.24
N LEU A 103 9.41 16.62 -15.81
CA LEU A 103 8.61 16.59 -14.58
C LEU A 103 9.42 16.26 -13.33
N VAL A 104 10.67 15.83 -13.50
CA VAL A 104 11.53 15.37 -12.39
C VAL A 104 12.60 16.42 -12.07
N TYR A 105 12.82 16.67 -10.79
CA TYR A 105 13.86 17.59 -10.34
C TYR A 105 14.57 17.10 -9.08
N PRO A 106 15.83 17.50 -8.84
CA PRO A 106 16.59 17.11 -7.67
C PRO A 106 16.15 17.90 -6.43
N CYS A 107 16.06 17.20 -5.29
CA CYS A 107 15.75 17.78 -3.99
C CYS A 107 16.86 17.47 -2.98
N PHE A 108 17.38 18.51 -2.34
CA PHE A 108 18.48 18.45 -1.38
C PHE A 108 18.03 18.61 0.08
N CYS A 109 16.74 18.76 0.34
CA CYS A 109 16.21 18.95 1.69
C CYS A 109 16.47 17.73 2.58
N SER A 110 16.79 17.96 3.85
CA SER A 110 16.82 16.94 4.89
C SER A 110 15.43 16.77 5.51
N ARG A 111 15.19 15.65 6.22
CA ARG A 111 13.94 15.45 6.97
C ARG A 111 13.73 16.55 8.01
N SER A 112 14.78 16.94 8.73
CA SER A 112 14.70 18.01 9.75
C SER A 112 14.31 19.34 9.13
N GLN A 113 14.83 19.69 7.95
CA GLN A 113 14.44 20.93 7.25
C GLN A 113 12.97 20.92 6.82
N LEU A 114 12.45 19.76 6.41
CA LEU A 114 11.03 19.63 6.04
C LEU A 114 10.10 19.76 7.25
N HIS A 115 10.49 19.21 8.41
CA HIS A 115 9.71 19.34 9.64
C HIS A 115 9.83 20.72 10.31
N ALA A 116 10.97 21.41 10.15
CA ALA A 116 11.18 22.75 10.68
C ALA A 116 10.44 23.86 9.87
N ALA A 117 10.24 23.64 8.57
CA ALA A 117 9.30 24.45 7.82
C ALA A 117 7.90 24.16 8.38
N SER A 118 7.13 25.21 8.72
CA SER A 118 5.73 25.11 9.18
C SER A 118 4.82 24.60 8.03
N ALA A 119 5.21 23.50 7.41
CA ALA A 119 4.51 22.92 6.29
C ALA A 119 3.26 22.18 6.79
N PRO A 120 2.12 22.29 6.11
CA PRO A 120 0.94 21.53 6.43
C PRO A 120 1.25 20.03 6.37
N HIS A 121 0.50 19.24 7.12
CA HIS A 121 0.60 17.77 7.09
C HIS A 121 -0.53 17.20 6.23
N THR A 122 -0.24 16.09 5.56
CA THR A 122 -1.26 15.28 4.89
C THR A 122 -2.13 14.57 5.92
N SER A 123 -3.27 14.04 5.50
CA SER A 123 -4.17 13.26 6.38
C SER A 123 -3.48 12.03 7.00
N ASP A 124 -2.42 11.51 6.40
CA ASP A 124 -1.56 10.43 6.89
C ASP A 124 -0.41 10.92 7.81
N GLY A 125 -0.39 12.21 8.16
CA GLY A 125 0.64 12.82 9.00
C GLY A 125 1.97 13.11 8.31
N ASN A 126 2.07 12.92 7.00
CA ASN A 126 3.26 13.28 6.25
C ASN A 126 3.33 14.80 5.99
N VAL A 127 4.55 15.34 5.95
CA VAL A 127 4.77 16.76 5.65
C VAL A 127 4.56 17.02 4.18
N ILE A 128 3.66 17.96 3.84
CA ILE A 128 3.51 18.45 2.46
C ILE A 128 4.74 19.25 2.09
N TYR A 129 5.38 18.86 1.00
CA TYR A 129 6.61 19.49 0.55
C TYR A 129 6.37 20.93 0.05
N PRO A 130 7.06 21.95 0.60
CA PRO A 130 6.81 23.36 0.26
C PRO A 130 7.44 23.80 -1.08
N GLY A 131 8.05 22.89 -1.85
CA GLY A 131 8.65 23.25 -3.14
C GLY A 131 10.05 23.85 -3.09
N THR A 132 10.75 23.86 -1.96
CA THR A 132 12.03 24.53 -1.73
C THR A 132 13.09 24.33 -2.83
N CYS A 133 13.16 23.13 -3.43
CA CYS A 133 14.13 22.84 -4.51
C CYS A 133 13.50 22.79 -5.90
N ARG A 134 12.22 23.17 -6.02
CA ARG A 134 11.44 22.98 -7.24
C ARG A 134 11.99 23.78 -8.42
N ASP A 135 12.48 24.98 -8.14
CA ASP A 135 12.88 25.96 -9.17
C ASP A 135 14.35 26.40 -9.03
N LEU A 136 15.20 25.50 -8.51
CA LEU A 136 16.64 25.72 -8.46
C LEU A 136 17.22 25.84 -9.87
N THR A 137 18.14 26.80 -10.05
CA THR A 137 18.89 26.94 -11.31
C THR A 137 19.91 25.81 -11.50
N PRO A 138 20.38 25.56 -12.71
CA PRO A 138 21.45 24.58 -12.97
C PRO A 138 22.68 24.81 -12.12
N GLU A 139 23.08 26.09 -11.90
CA GLU A 139 24.23 26.50 -11.11
C GLU A 139 24.04 26.14 -9.63
N GLU A 140 22.86 26.44 -9.07
CA GLU A 140 22.50 26.09 -7.68
C GLU A 140 22.46 24.56 -7.48
N ILE A 141 21.96 23.83 -8.46
CA ILE A 141 21.95 22.37 -8.45
C ILE A 141 23.37 21.83 -8.46
N ALA A 142 24.22 22.36 -9.33
CA ALA A 142 25.63 21.95 -9.43
C ALA A 142 26.37 22.20 -8.11
N GLU A 143 26.18 23.37 -7.48
CA GLU A 143 26.77 23.70 -6.19
C GLU A 143 26.31 22.76 -5.07
N LYS A 144 24.98 22.53 -4.95
CA LYS A 144 24.43 21.63 -3.93
C LYS A 144 24.89 20.18 -4.10
N ARG A 145 25.09 19.71 -5.32
CA ARG A 145 25.60 18.36 -5.62
C ARG A 145 27.03 18.12 -5.10
N LYS A 146 27.84 19.13 -4.92
CA LYS A 146 29.19 19.01 -4.32
C LYS A 146 29.12 18.57 -2.85
N HIS A 147 28.02 18.88 -2.17
CA HIS A 147 27.84 18.64 -0.74
C HIS A 147 26.93 17.49 -0.40
N LYS A 148 25.98 17.17 -1.28
CA LYS A 148 24.94 16.17 -0.99
C LYS A 148 24.37 15.54 -2.26
N ALA A 149 24.21 14.21 -2.23
CA ALA A 149 23.43 13.50 -3.25
C ALA A 149 21.95 13.90 -3.15
N PRO A 150 21.29 14.22 -4.29
CA PRO A 150 19.87 14.57 -4.28
C PRO A 150 18.96 13.34 -4.21
N ALA A 151 17.82 13.51 -3.58
CA ALA A 151 16.65 12.74 -3.91
C ALA A 151 15.95 13.36 -5.13
N TYR A 152 15.03 12.66 -5.77
CA TYR A 152 14.31 13.16 -6.93
C TYR A 152 12.80 13.16 -6.67
N ARG A 153 12.16 14.30 -7.00
CA ARG A 153 10.72 14.49 -6.86
C ARG A 153 10.07 14.70 -8.22
N VAL A 154 8.79 14.34 -8.29
CA VAL A 154 7.92 14.71 -9.41
C VAL A 154 7.22 16.03 -9.11
N ARG A 155 7.13 16.90 -10.13
CA ARG A 155 6.31 18.11 -10.10
C ARG A 155 4.85 17.76 -10.18
N VAL A 156 4.03 18.31 -9.29
CA VAL A 156 2.58 18.17 -9.35
C VAL A 156 1.90 19.49 -9.72
N PRO A 157 0.80 19.47 -10.48
CA PRO A 157 0.01 20.66 -10.78
C PRO A 157 -0.94 21.02 -9.62
N ASP A 158 -1.42 22.26 -9.57
CA ASP A 158 -2.57 22.64 -8.74
C ASP A 158 -3.87 22.15 -9.42
N GLU A 159 -4.17 20.87 -9.18
CA GLU A 159 -5.26 20.16 -9.83
C GLU A 159 -5.95 19.21 -8.84
N ASN A 160 -7.28 19.16 -8.88
CA ASN A 160 -8.06 18.20 -8.11
C ASN A 160 -8.16 16.86 -8.83
N VAL A 161 -7.73 15.81 -8.16
CA VAL A 161 -7.95 14.43 -8.57
C VAL A 161 -9.19 13.90 -7.87
N ARG A 162 -10.15 13.41 -8.65
CA ARG A 162 -11.41 12.83 -8.17
C ARG A 162 -11.45 11.35 -8.50
N PHE A 163 -11.87 10.55 -7.54
CA PHE A 163 -12.08 9.11 -7.73
C PHE A 163 -13.20 8.62 -6.81
N VAL A 164 -13.74 7.45 -7.12
CA VAL A 164 -14.70 6.76 -6.25
C VAL A 164 -14.00 5.54 -5.69
N ASP A 165 -13.85 5.53 -4.37
CA ASP A 165 -13.31 4.39 -3.64
C ASP A 165 -14.40 3.35 -3.41
N GLY A 166 -14.05 2.07 -3.55
CA GLY A 166 -15.01 0.97 -3.45
C GLY A 166 -15.61 0.78 -2.05
N CYS A 167 -14.91 1.22 -1.00
CA CYS A 167 -15.39 1.16 0.37
C CYS A 167 -15.76 2.56 0.90
N MET A 168 -14.84 3.53 0.77
CA MET A 168 -14.98 4.87 1.35
C MET A 168 -15.83 5.84 0.52
N GLY A 169 -16.19 5.47 -0.72
CA GLY A 169 -17.04 6.28 -1.60
C GLY A 169 -16.29 7.42 -2.32
N PRO A 170 -16.98 8.51 -2.68
CA PRO A 170 -16.39 9.61 -3.44
C PRO A 170 -15.28 10.33 -2.66
N HIS A 171 -14.15 10.56 -3.32
CA HIS A 171 -13.00 11.23 -2.74
C HIS A 171 -12.40 12.26 -3.70
N THR A 172 -11.86 13.35 -3.17
CA THR A 172 -11.22 14.43 -3.94
C THR A 172 -9.99 14.92 -3.18
N GLU A 173 -8.85 14.96 -3.84
CA GLU A 173 -7.61 15.55 -3.31
C GLU A 173 -6.99 16.50 -4.33
N ASN A 174 -6.46 17.62 -3.87
CA ASN A 174 -5.67 18.53 -4.69
C ASN A 174 -4.20 18.11 -4.66
N LEU A 175 -3.62 17.84 -5.82
CA LEU A 175 -2.25 17.35 -5.93
C LEU A 175 -1.21 18.29 -5.30
N LEU A 176 -1.35 19.59 -5.47
CA LEU A 176 -0.37 20.54 -4.93
C LEU A 176 -0.60 20.82 -3.45
N ARG A 177 -1.86 21.09 -3.06
CA ARG A 177 -2.21 21.56 -1.71
C ARG A 177 -2.26 20.44 -0.68
N ASP A 178 -2.77 19.25 -1.10
CA ASP A 178 -2.98 18.14 -0.18
C ASP A 178 -1.86 17.10 -0.27
N CYS A 179 -1.18 16.99 -1.43
CA CYS A 179 -0.13 16.00 -1.65
C CYS A 179 1.29 16.60 -1.69
N GLY A 180 1.45 17.74 -2.38
CA GLY A 180 2.76 18.32 -2.70
C GLY A 180 3.60 17.46 -3.64
N ASP A 181 4.73 18.01 -4.10
CA ASP A 181 5.68 17.25 -4.90
C ASP A 181 6.28 16.11 -4.08
N PHE A 182 6.21 14.88 -4.58
CA PHE A 182 6.59 13.69 -3.83
C PHE A 182 7.78 12.95 -4.44
N TYR A 183 8.44 12.11 -3.65
CA TYR A 183 9.62 11.38 -4.08
C TYR A 183 9.29 10.31 -5.12
N LEU A 184 10.15 10.23 -6.15
CA LEU A 184 10.25 9.10 -7.07
C LEU A 184 11.47 8.23 -6.75
N ARG A 185 12.56 8.87 -6.28
CA ARG A 185 13.83 8.20 -5.93
C ARG A 185 14.46 8.89 -4.73
N ARG A 186 14.95 8.11 -3.79
CA ARG A 186 15.67 8.57 -2.60
C ARG A 186 17.12 8.94 -2.96
N ALA A 187 17.81 9.66 -2.07
CA ALA A 187 19.20 10.05 -2.26
C ALA A 187 20.18 8.86 -2.25
N ASP A 188 19.81 7.75 -1.63
CA ASP A 188 20.54 6.48 -1.64
C ASP A 188 20.30 5.65 -2.92
N GLY A 189 19.51 6.15 -3.85
CA GLY A 189 19.22 5.52 -5.13
C GLY A 189 18.00 4.60 -5.12
N VAL A 190 17.41 4.28 -3.96
CA VAL A 190 16.22 3.45 -3.86
C VAL A 190 15.00 4.17 -4.42
N PHE A 191 14.21 3.48 -5.24
CA PHE A 191 12.96 4.03 -5.76
C PHE A 191 11.90 4.17 -4.65
N ALA A 192 11.08 5.20 -4.76
CA ALA A 192 10.05 5.45 -3.76
C ALA A 192 8.81 4.59 -4.00
N TYR A 193 8.12 4.28 -2.90
CA TYR A 193 6.89 3.48 -2.87
C TYR A 193 5.86 3.88 -3.94
N GLN A 194 5.60 5.19 -4.11
CA GLN A 194 4.58 5.68 -5.03
C GLN A 194 4.86 5.27 -6.48
N LEU A 195 6.12 5.33 -6.94
CA LEU A 195 6.51 4.91 -8.28
C LEU A 195 6.47 3.39 -8.41
N ALA A 196 7.10 2.68 -7.48
CA ALA A 196 7.22 1.23 -7.53
C ALA A 196 5.86 0.55 -7.59
N VAL A 197 4.92 0.94 -6.72
CA VAL A 197 3.59 0.34 -6.64
C VAL A 197 2.77 0.55 -7.92
N VAL A 198 2.88 1.74 -8.54
CA VAL A 198 2.18 2.05 -9.81
C VAL A 198 2.71 1.19 -10.95
N VAL A 199 4.03 1.11 -11.08
CA VAL A 199 4.69 0.34 -12.13
C VAL A 199 4.38 -1.16 -11.98
N ASP A 200 4.47 -1.68 -10.76
CA ASP A 200 4.23 -3.11 -10.50
C ASP A 200 2.77 -3.50 -10.71
N ASN A 201 1.82 -2.69 -10.23
CA ASN A 201 0.40 -2.97 -10.46
C ASN A 201 0.09 -3.03 -11.97
N ALA A 202 0.63 -2.09 -12.75
CA ALA A 202 0.42 -2.07 -14.20
C ALA A 202 1.05 -3.29 -14.88
N ARG A 203 2.29 -3.64 -14.53
CA ARG A 203 3.05 -4.75 -15.08
C ARG A 203 2.41 -6.11 -14.76
N MET A 204 1.89 -6.25 -13.55
CA MET A 204 1.20 -7.46 -13.07
C MET A 204 -0.27 -7.53 -13.48
N GLY A 205 -0.76 -6.56 -14.27
CA GLY A 205 -2.16 -6.54 -14.71
C GLY A 205 -3.17 -6.38 -13.59
N VAL A 206 -2.79 -5.79 -12.44
CA VAL A 206 -3.67 -5.55 -11.31
C VAL A 206 -4.78 -4.58 -11.71
N THR A 207 -6.03 -4.99 -11.51
CA THR A 207 -7.23 -4.21 -11.83
C THR A 207 -7.96 -3.70 -10.60
N GLU A 208 -7.61 -4.22 -9.41
CA GLU A 208 -8.19 -3.82 -8.13
C GLU A 208 -7.13 -3.78 -7.03
N VAL A 209 -7.12 -2.68 -6.29
CA VAL A 209 -6.22 -2.45 -5.15
C VAL A 209 -7.06 -2.30 -3.90
N VAL A 210 -7.05 -3.30 -3.04
CA VAL A 210 -7.60 -3.23 -1.68
C VAL A 210 -6.43 -3.04 -0.71
N ARG A 211 -6.56 -2.06 0.22
CA ARG A 211 -5.53 -1.74 1.22
C ARG A 211 -6.12 -0.92 2.39
N GLY A 212 -5.35 -0.70 3.44
CA GLY A 212 -5.80 0.06 4.61
C GLY A 212 -6.09 1.54 4.29
N ALA A 213 -7.03 2.13 5.02
CA ALA A 213 -7.47 3.51 4.87
C ALA A 213 -6.37 4.55 5.13
N ASP A 214 -5.31 4.17 5.86
CA ASP A 214 -4.11 5.02 6.04
C ASP A 214 -3.35 5.31 4.75
N LEU A 215 -3.62 4.57 3.67
CA LEU A 215 -3.06 4.80 2.33
C LEU A 215 -4.03 5.52 1.37
N LEU A 216 -5.19 5.96 1.85
CA LEU A 216 -6.19 6.64 1.01
C LEU A 216 -5.58 7.89 0.35
N SER A 217 -4.86 8.71 1.10
CA SER A 217 -4.15 9.90 0.60
C SER A 217 -3.06 9.62 -0.44
N SER A 218 -2.58 8.37 -0.55
CA SER A 218 -1.64 7.98 -1.60
C SER A 218 -2.29 7.81 -2.97
N THR A 219 -3.62 7.67 -3.02
CA THR A 219 -4.34 7.32 -4.25
C THR A 219 -4.25 8.41 -5.30
N ALA A 220 -4.42 9.69 -4.94
CA ALA A 220 -4.31 10.80 -5.87
C ALA A 220 -2.91 10.88 -6.51
N ARG A 221 -1.84 10.69 -5.71
CA ARG A 221 -0.45 10.63 -6.20
C ARG A 221 -0.24 9.49 -7.20
N GLN A 222 -0.80 8.32 -6.91
CA GLN A 222 -0.69 7.14 -7.77
C GLN A 222 -1.51 7.32 -9.06
N LEU A 223 -2.73 7.83 -8.99
CA LEU A 223 -3.54 8.15 -10.16
C LEU A 223 -2.84 9.17 -11.08
N TYR A 224 -2.16 10.15 -10.49
CA TYR A 224 -1.33 11.09 -11.25
C TYR A 224 -0.18 10.37 -11.97
N LEU A 225 0.54 9.46 -11.32
CA LEU A 225 1.61 8.67 -11.96
C LEU A 225 1.08 7.75 -13.05
N TYR A 226 -0.06 7.07 -12.84
CA TYR A 226 -0.71 6.27 -13.90
C TYR A 226 -0.97 7.12 -15.15
N ARG A 227 -1.50 8.32 -14.96
CA ARG A 227 -1.76 9.27 -16.06
C ARG A 227 -0.48 9.68 -16.78
N LEU A 228 0.56 10.08 -16.06
CA LEU A 228 1.84 10.53 -16.64
C LEU A 228 2.56 9.42 -17.40
N LEU A 229 2.45 8.19 -16.93
CA LEU A 229 3.09 7.02 -17.56
C LEU A 229 2.22 6.40 -18.67
N GLY A 230 1.00 6.89 -18.89
CA GLY A 230 0.06 6.31 -19.85
C GLY A 230 -0.42 4.92 -19.46
N LEU A 231 -0.45 4.60 -18.18
CA LEU A 231 -0.85 3.30 -17.64
C LEU A 231 -2.32 3.31 -17.21
N LYS A 232 -2.96 2.16 -17.30
CA LYS A 232 -4.34 2.00 -16.82
C LYS A 232 -4.34 1.87 -15.30
N ALA A 233 -5.04 2.79 -14.62
CA ALA A 233 -5.21 2.72 -13.18
C ALA A 233 -6.17 1.59 -12.76
N PRO A 234 -5.91 0.88 -11.66
CA PRO A 234 -6.85 -0.05 -11.04
C PRO A 234 -8.00 0.70 -10.35
N ARG A 235 -9.03 -0.02 -9.96
CA ARG A 235 -9.99 0.44 -8.95
C ARG A 235 -9.34 0.36 -7.58
N PHE A 236 -9.73 1.25 -6.68
CA PHE A 236 -9.25 1.27 -5.31
C PHE A 236 -10.40 1.02 -4.34
N ALA A 237 -10.13 0.29 -3.27
CA ALA A 237 -10.99 0.15 -2.11
C ALA A 237 -10.13 0.19 -0.84
N HIS A 238 -10.41 1.12 0.04
CA HIS A 238 -9.68 1.29 1.29
C HIS A 238 -10.51 0.77 2.45
N CYS A 239 -10.02 -0.28 3.11
CA CYS A 239 -10.67 -0.85 4.28
C CYS A 239 -10.33 -0.05 5.54
N PRO A 240 -11.30 0.11 6.48
CA PRO A 240 -11.05 0.75 7.75
C PRO A 240 -9.96 0.02 8.54
N LEU A 241 -9.21 0.78 9.34
CA LEU A 241 -8.16 0.21 10.17
C LEU A 241 -8.76 -0.48 11.40
N LEU A 242 -8.13 -1.55 11.84
CA LEU A 242 -8.38 -2.10 13.16
C LEU A 242 -7.55 -1.34 14.19
N LEU A 243 -8.22 -0.88 15.23
CA LEU A 243 -7.63 -0.20 16.37
C LEU A 243 -7.70 -1.12 17.60
N ALA A 244 -6.79 -0.91 18.54
CA ALA A 244 -6.88 -1.54 19.84
C ALA A 244 -8.16 -1.06 20.58
N PRO A 245 -8.62 -1.76 21.63
CA PRO A 245 -9.82 -1.36 22.39
C PRO A 245 -9.75 0.07 22.95
N ASP A 246 -8.55 0.58 23.19
CA ASP A 246 -8.31 1.96 23.64
C ASP A 246 -8.22 3.00 22.51
N GLY A 247 -8.50 2.63 21.25
CA GLY A 247 -8.47 3.49 20.08
C GLY A 247 -7.09 3.73 19.47
N ARG A 248 -6.03 3.14 20.01
CA ARG A 248 -4.68 3.21 19.40
C ARG A 248 -4.59 2.36 18.13
N ARG A 249 -3.74 2.76 17.20
CA ARG A 249 -3.36 1.88 16.07
C ARG A 249 -2.72 0.60 16.61
N LEU A 250 -3.11 -0.54 16.04
CA LEU A 250 -2.42 -1.79 16.26
C LEU A 250 -0.97 -1.68 15.83
N SER A 251 -0.06 -2.03 16.71
CA SER A 251 1.38 -1.94 16.44
C SER A 251 2.07 -3.27 16.71
N LYS A 252 3.26 -3.45 16.11
CA LYS A 252 4.12 -4.62 16.39
C LYS A 252 4.53 -4.75 17.88
N ARG A 253 4.32 -3.71 18.68
CA ARG A 253 4.58 -3.72 20.15
C ARG A 253 3.45 -4.36 20.92
N ASP A 254 2.25 -4.43 20.33
CA ASP A 254 1.10 -5.13 20.90
C ASP A 254 1.24 -6.62 20.59
N GLY A 255 2.23 -7.27 21.19
CA GLY A 255 2.70 -8.62 20.90
C GLY A 255 1.59 -9.69 20.86
N ASP A 256 0.50 -9.49 21.61
CA ASP A 256 -0.65 -10.42 21.66
C ASP A 256 -1.45 -10.50 20.36
N GLN A 257 -1.27 -9.56 19.42
CA GLN A 257 -1.99 -9.51 18.14
C GLN A 257 -1.12 -9.86 16.93
N SER A 258 0.10 -10.38 17.14
CA SER A 258 0.87 -11.02 16.08
C SER A 258 0.21 -12.36 15.70
N LEU A 259 0.28 -12.74 14.43
CA LEU A 259 -0.28 -14.02 14.00
C LEU A 259 0.35 -15.20 14.75
N GLU A 260 1.62 -15.13 15.11
CA GLU A 260 2.29 -16.16 15.90
C GLU A 260 1.59 -16.43 17.25
N ASN A 261 1.22 -15.37 17.95
CA ASN A 261 0.53 -15.49 19.24
C ASN A 261 -0.95 -15.88 19.06
N LEU A 262 -1.58 -15.41 17.99
CA LEU A 262 -2.96 -15.80 17.66
C LEU A 262 -3.05 -17.29 17.29
N ARG A 263 -2.12 -17.83 16.50
CA ARG A 263 -2.04 -19.27 16.15
C ARG A 263 -1.88 -20.19 17.36
N ALA A 264 -1.31 -19.68 18.45
CA ALA A 264 -1.18 -20.46 19.69
C ALA A 264 -2.52 -20.59 20.45
N LYS A 265 -3.49 -19.71 20.18
CA LYS A 265 -4.76 -19.61 20.90
C LYS A 265 -5.98 -20.01 20.05
N TYR A 266 -5.89 -19.81 18.73
CA TYR A 266 -7.03 -19.91 17.80
C TYR A 266 -6.67 -20.71 16.56
N THR A 267 -7.67 -21.37 15.96
CA THR A 267 -7.56 -21.94 14.61
C THR A 267 -7.63 -20.83 13.54
N ALA A 268 -7.30 -21.17 12.30
CA ALA A 268 -7.41 -20.25 11.18
C ALA A 268 -8.86 -19.77 10.98
N GLU A 269 -9.81 -20.71 11.06
CA GLU A 269 -11.24 -20.45 10.90
C GLU A 269 -11.79 -19.55 12.01
N GLU A 270 -11.29 -19.70 13.24
CA GLU A 270 -11.68 -18.83 14.34
C GLU A 270 -11.18 -17.40 14.13
N ILE A 271 -9.97 -17.22 13.64
CA ILE A 271 -9.42 -15.89 13.32
C ILE A 271 -10.20 -15.27 12.16
N VAL A 272 -10.41 -16.00 11.07
CA VAL A 272 -11.17 -15.53 9.90
C VAL A 272 -12.59 -15.16 10.29
N GLY A 273 -13.25 -16.00 11.09
CA GLY A 273 -14.61 -15.73 11.56
C GLY A 273 -14.72 -14.47 12.42
N ARG A 274 -13.76 -14.24 13.34
CA ARG A 274 -13.71 -13.02 14.14
C ARG A 274 -13.46 -11.77 13.29
N LEU A 275 -12.57 -11.86 12.30
CA LEU A 275 -12.34 -10.76 11.35
C LEU A 275 -13.59 -10.50 10.50
N ALA A 276 -14.26 -11.53 10.02
CA ALA A 276 -15.51 -11.40 9.27
C ALA A 276 -16.60 -10.70 10.10
N TYR A 277 -16.73 -11.05 11.38
CA TYR A 277 -17.65 -10.40 12.30
C TYR A 277 -17.33 -8.91 12.47
N VAL A 278 -16.08 -8.56 12.73
CA VAL A 278 -15.63 -7.16 12.92
C VAL A 278 -15.92 -6.30 11.69
N TYR A 279 -15.78 -6.86 10.50
CA TYR A 279 -16.08 -6.17 9.24
C TYR A 279 -17.54 -6.30 8.77
N GLY A 280 -18.44 -6.79 9.62
CA GLY A 280 -19.88 -6.85 9.31
C GLY A 280 -20.25 -7.90 8.25
N LEU A 281 -19.36 -8.85 7.94
CA LEU A 281 -19.60 -9.89 6.96
C LEU A 281 -20.37 -11.08 7.55
N GLN A 282 -20.52 -11.15 8.86
CA GLN A 282 -21.37 -12.12 9.57
C GLN A 282 -21.82 -11.53 10.92
N PRO A 283 -22.94 -12.02 11.49
CA PRO A 283 -23.55 -11.46 12.70
C PRO A 283 -22.85 -11.88 14.01
N GLU A 284 -22.05 -12.94 13.99
CA GLU A 284 -21.41 -13.52 15.19
C GLU A 284 -19.96 -13.92 14.87
N PRO A 285 -19.04 -13.95 15.87
CA PRO A 285 -17.63 -14.32 15.67
C PRO A 285 -17.44 -15.86 15.56
N ALA A 286 -18.34 -16.53 14.80
CA ALA A 286 -18.28 -17.97 14.57
C ALA A 286 -17.16 -18.34 13.60
N PRO A 287 -16.49 -19.52 13.76
CA PRO A 287 -15.44 -19.97 12.85
C PRO A 287 -15.93 -20.07 11.40
N ARG A 288 -15.16 -19.54 10.45
CA ARG A 288 -15.45 -19.57 9.00
C ARG A 288 -14.15 -19.70 8.20
N THR A 289 -14.20 -20.42 7.09
CA THR A 289 -13.12 -20.38 6.10
C THR A 289 -13.28 -19.18 5.18
N PRO A 290 -12.19 -18.64 4.57
CA PRO A 290 -12.32 -17.55 3.60
C PRO A 290 -13.26 -17.89 2.45
N GLU A 291 -13.21 -19.11 1.92
CA GLU A 291 -14.06 -19.56 0.81
C GLU A 291 -15.55 -19.48 1.14
N SER A 292 -15.91 -19.79 2.38
CA SER A 292 -17.31 -19.76 2.83
C SER A 292 -17.90 -18.35 2.91
N LEU A 293 -17.05 -17.31 2.89
CA LEU A 293 -17.43 -15.89 2.93
C LEU A 293 -17.56 -15.26 1.53
N ILE A 294 -17.12 -15.95 0.46
CA ILE A 294 -17.08 -15.38 -0.89
C ILE A 294 -18.45 -14.90 -1.37
N THR A 295 -19.49 -15.73 -1.17
CA THR A 295 -20.85 -15.41 -1.64
C THR A 295 -21.50 -14.27 -0.87
N ASP A 296 -21.15 -14.13 0.41
CA ASP A 296 -21.76 -13.16 1.34
C ASP A 296 -21.01 -11.81 1.33
N PHE A 297 -19.87 -11.75 0.63
CA PHE A 297 -19.05 -10.54 0.61
C PHE A 297 -19.72 -9.38 -0.13
N SER A 298 -19.83 -8.24 0.54
CA SER A 298 -20.19 -6.95 -0.06
C SER A 298 -19.47 -5.81 0.64
N TRP A 299 -18.94 -4.84 -0.13
CA TRP A 299 -18.39 -3.61 0.42
C TRP A 299 -19.44 -2.76 1.16
N GLU A 300 -20.72 -2.95 0.89
CA GLU A 300 -21.81 -2.25 1.59
C GLU A 300 -21.90 -2.64 3.06
N ASN A 301 -21.52 -3.86 3.41
CA ASN A 301 -21.51 -4.36 4.77
C ASN A 301 -20.29 -3.89 5.58
N VAL A 302 -19.20 -3.54 4.90
CA VAL A 302 -17.95 -3.13 5.54
C VAL A 302 -18.10 -1.71 6.11
N PRO A 303 -17.81 -1.49 7.42
CA PRO A 303 -17.81 -0.16 8.02
C PRO A 303 -16.89 0.81 7.27
N LYS A 304 -17.21 2.09 7.31
CA LYS A 304 -16.41 3.15 6.68
C LYS A 304 -15.47 3.88 7.65
N GLU A 305 -15.68 3.68 8.93
CA GLU A 305 -14.87 4.26 9.99
C GLU A 305 -13.92 3.21 10.57
N ASP A 306 -12.79 3.65 11.11
CA ASP A 306 -11.85 2.77 11.80
C ASP A 306 -12.53 2.04 12.95
N ILE A 307 -12.18 0.78 13.17
CA ILE A 307 -12.90 -0.14 14.03
C ILE A 307 -12.08 -0.42 15.30
N CYS A 308 -12.57 0.01 16.44
CA CYS A 308 -12.03 -0.42 17.73
C CYS A 308 -12.41 -1.88 17.97
N LEU A 309 -11.41 -2.73 18.19
CA LEU A 309 -11.64 -4.14 18.50
C LEU A 309 -12.37 -4.26 19.84
N PRO A 310 -13.42 -5.13 19.93
CA PRO A 310 -14.02 -5.44 21.22
C PRO A 310 -12.99 -6.04 22.18
N GLU A 311 -13.09 -5.70 23.46
CA GLU A 311 -12.33 -6.39 24.51
C GLU A 311 -12.65 -7.89 24.47
N ASN A 312 -11.65 -8.73 24.60
CA ASN A 312 -11.78 -10.20 24.58
C ASN A 312 -12.23 -10.86 23.24
N LEU A 313 -12.13 -10.15 22.13
CA LEU A 313 -12.40 -10.78 20.83
C LEU A 313 -11.24 -11.69 20.38
N PHE A 314 -9.99 -11.33 20.73
CA PHE A 314 -8.77 -12.07 20.43
C PHE A 314 -7.92 -12.31 21.69
#